data_332060e9683eb545b374d8a1c216228f
#
_entry.id   332060e9683eb545b374d8a1c216228f
#
_cell.length_a   1.000
_cell.length_b   1.000
_cell.length_c   1.000
_cell.angle_alpha   90.00
_cell.angle_beta   90.00
_cell.angle_gamma   90.00
#
_symmetry.space_group_name_H-M   'P 1'
#
loop_
_entity.id
_entity.type
_entity.pdbx_description
1 polymer ?
#
loop_
_entity_poly.entity_id
_entity_poly.type
_entity_poly.pdbx_seq_one_letter_code
_entity_poly.pdbx_strand_id
1 'polypeptide(L)'
;DYLTDEEKNEYIDAYLKEGDFSGDGSIKIFPVAKSTELLFLNKTDWDKFAEATGADESDLETVEGLVETSEKYYNWTDEQTEEPDDGKALFGRDAMANYMFVGARQLGGNLFEVKDGKMTLNFDKEIVRKLWDNYYVPYVKGYFAASGRFRSDDIKTGNILAYVGSTSSATFFPTQVSDDSGAAYDIDLKVLPCPKF
;
A
#
# COMPACT_ATOMS: atom_id res chain seq x y z
N ASP A 1 -17.72 15.16 -29.52
CA ASP A 1 -16.44 15.76 -29.86
C ASP A 1 -16.37 17.17 -29.28
N TYR A 2 -15.87 17.27 -28.05
CA TYR A 2 -15.80 18.51 -27.29
C TYR A 2 -14.36 19.05 -27.23
N LEU A 3 -13.36 18.24 -27.62
CA LEU A 3 -11.95 18.61 -27.61
C LEU A 3 -11.41 18.62 -29.05
N THR A 4 -10.65 19.65 -29.37
CA THR A 4 -9.85 19.70 -30.60
C THR A 4 -8.66 18.72 -30.49
N ASP A 5 -8.03 18.39 -31.61
CA ASP A 5 -6.83 17.56 -31.60
C ASP A 5 -5.66 18.25 -30.88
N GLU A 6 -5.61 19.57 -30.92
CA GLU A 6 -4.61 20.39 -30.23
C GLU A 6 -4.76 20.28 -28.72
N GLU A 7 -6.00 20.37 -28.21
CA GLU A 7 -6.32 20.18 -26.78
C GLU A 7 -6.06 18.74 -26.32
N LYS A 8 -6.35 17.72 -27.15
CA LYS A 8 -6.03 16.32 -26.82
C LYS A 8 -4.52 16.09 -26.68
N ASN A 9 -3.70 16.75 -27.49
CA ASN A 9 -2.25 16.61 -27.45
C ASN A 9 -1.60 17.22 -26.18
N GLU A 10 -2.35 18.01 -25.40
CA GLU A 10 -1.89 18.50 -24.08
C GLU A 10 -1.94 17.40 -23.00
N TYR A 11 -2.62 16.28 -23.26
CA TYR A 11 -2.76 15.17 -22.32
C TYR A 11 -1.81 14.02 -22.67
N ILE A 12 -1.48 13.22 -21.67
CA ILE A 12 -0.69 12.00 -21.87
C ILE A 12 -1.53 10.96 -22.61
N ASP A 13 -1.14 10.60 -23.82
CA ASP A 13 -1.84 9.65 -24.70
C ASP A 13 -2.24 8.35 -23.99
N ALA A 14 -1.35 7.78 -23.17
CA ALA A 14 -1.62 6.56 -22.44
C ALA A 14 -2.82 6.69 -21.49
N TYR A 15 -3.01 7.89 -20.91
CA TYR A 15 -4.14 8.17 -20.02
C TYR A 15 -5.45 8.38 -20.79
N LEU A 16 -5.40 9.05 -21.93
CA LEU A 16 -6.56 9.21 -22.79
C LEU A 16 -7.07 7.86 -23.33
N LYS A 17 -6.15 7.00 -23.74
CA LYS A 17 -6.47 5.65 -24.25
C LYS A 17 -7.20 4.75 -23.25
N GLU A 18 -6.99 4.95 -21.95
CA GLU A 18 -7.75 4.21 -20.95
C GLU A 18 -9.26 4.53 -20.95
N GLY A 19 -9.65 5.68 -21.49
CA GLY A 19 -11.05 6.06 -21.68
C GLY A 19 -11.73 5.44 -22.90
N ASP A 20 -11.00 4.79 -23.79
CA ASP A 20 -11.51 4.10 -24.99
C ASP A 20 -11.79 2.61 -24.69
N PHE A 21 -12.96 2.35 -24.11
CA PHE A 21 -13.39 0.97 -23.80
C PHE A 21 -13.82 0.16 -25.03
N SER A 22 -14.11 0.83 -26.13
CA SER A 22 -14.60 0.18 -27.34
C SER A 22 -13.49 -0.14 -28.34
N GLY A 23 -12.30 0.47 -28.17
CA GLY A 23 -11.18 0.36 -29.10
C GLY A 23 -11.44 1.04 -30.44
N ASP A 24 -12.45 1.92 -30.51
CA ASP A 24 -12.86 2.66 -31.71
C ASP A 24 -12.33 4.11 -31.75
N GLY A 25 -11.49 4.47 -30.78
CA GLY A 25 -10.94 5.82 -30.60
C GLY A 25 -11.88 6.80 -29.88
N SER A 26 -13.06 6.35 -29.44
CA SER A 26 -13.99 7.19 -28.70
C SER A 26 -13.68 7.17 -27.21
N ILE A 27 -13.40 8.34 -26.64
CA ILE A 27 -13.11 8.50 -25.20
C ILE A 27 -14.43 8.56 -24.43
N LYS A 28 -14.74 7.51 -23.67
CA LYS A 28 -15.96 7.42 -22.84
C LYS A 28 -15.74 7.99 -21.42
N ILE A 29 -14.52 7.89 -20.90
CA ILE A 29 -14.09 8.47 -19.63
C ILE A 29 -12.88 9.35 -19.90
N PHE A 30 -12.96 10.59 -19.43
CA PHE A 30 -11.86 11.54 -19.55
C PHE A 30 -11.00 11.52 -18.27
N PRO A 31 -9.68 11.34 -18.38
CA PRO A 31 -8.79 11.30 -17.21
C PRO A 31 -8.55 12.73 -16.68
N VAL A 32 -9.14 13.07 -15.55
CA VAL A 32 -8.91 14.36 -14.89
C VAL A 32 -7.63 14.32 -14.06
N ALA A 33 -7.38 13.18 -13.41
CA ALA A 33 -6.18 12.94 -12.61
C ALA A 33 -5.89 11.44 -12.53
N LYS A 34 -4.61 11.12 -12.37
CA LYS A 34 -4.12 9.75 -12.19
C LYS A 34 -3.25 9.66 -10.94
N SER A 35 -3.38 8.57 -10.21
CA SER A 35 -2.50 8.23 -9.09
C SER A 35 -2.05 6.78 -9.21
N THR A 36 -0.93 6.47 -8.58
CA THR A 36 -0.47 5.10 -8.34
C THR A 36 -0.31 4.87 -6.84
N GLU A 37 0.01 3.66 -6.43
CA GLU A 37 0.33 3.36 -5.05
C GLU A 37 1.84 3.36 -4.84
N LEU A 38 2.25 3.85 -3.67
CA LEU A 38 3.63 3.87 -3.19
C LEU A 38 3.67 3.42 -1.73
N LEU A 39 4.83 2.95 -1.28
CA LEU A 39 5.09 2.68 0.13
C LEU A 39 5.62 3.95 0.79
N PHE A 40 4.93 4.41 1.83
CA PHE A 40 5.31 5.53 2.68
C PHE A 40 5.85 4.99 4.00
N LEU A 41 7.03 5.45 4.39
CA LEU A 41 7.77 4.93 5.53
C LEU A 41 8.15 6.09 6.46
N ASN A 42 7.88 5.96 7.76
CA ASN A 42 8.48 6.78 8.79
C ASN A 42 9.96 6.41 8.91
N LYS A 43 10.81 7.19 8.24
CA LYS A 43 12.25 6.93 8.15
C LYS A 43 12.95 7.04 9.50
N THR A 44 12.49 7.96 10.33
CA THR A 44 13.09 8.21 11.66
C THR A 44 13.00 6.99 12.57
N ASP A 45 11.84 6.34 12.62
CA ASP A 45 11.66 5.16 13.46
C ASP A 45 12.16 3.88 12.76
N TRP A 46 12.10 3.86 11.42
CA TRP A 46 12.75 2.81 10.65
C TRP A 46 14.24 2.70 10.92
N ASP A 47 14.96 3.84 10.98
CA ASP A 47 16.40 3.84 11.23
C ASP A 47 16.75 3.25 12.60
N LYS A 48 15.95 3.54 13.62
CA LYS A 48 16.13 2.94 14.96
C LYS A 48 15.96 1.41 14.93
N PHE A 49 14.91 0.95 14.22
CA PHE A 49 14.65 -0.47 14.05
C PHE A 49 15.76 -1.15 13.24
N ALA A 50 16.17 -0.56 12.12
CA ALA A 50 17.21 -1.08 11.24
C ALA A 50 18.56 -1.16 11.95
N GLU A 51 18.95 -0.14 12.73
CA GLU A 51 20.17 -0.14 13.54
C GLU A 51 20.15 -1.27 14.58
N ALA A 52 19.04 -1.46 15.25
CA ALA A 52 18.89 -2.47 16.30
C ALA A 52 18.85 -3.91 15.79
N THR A 53 18.31 -4.14 14.59
CA THR A 53 17.97 -5.49 14.12
C THR A 53 18.70 -5.91 12.85
N GLY A 54 19.36 -4.98 12.14
CA GLY A 54 19.95 -5.22 10.83
C GLY A 54 18.93 -5.39 9.72
N ALA A 55 17.71 -4.85 9.85
CA ALA A 55 16.73 -4.77 8.76
C ALA A 55 17.21 -3.81 7.68
N ASP A 56 16.89 -4.10 6.42
CA ASP A 56 17.25 -3.27 5.26
C ASP A 56 16.01 -2.88 4.45
N GLU A 57 16.03 -1.70 3.82
CA GLU A 57 14.90 -1.23 3.00
C GLU A 57 14.58 -2.17 1.83
N SER A 58 15.57 -2.94 1.32
CA SER A 58 15.36 -3.96 0.30
C SER A 58 14.48 -5.12 0.75
N ASP A 59 14.37 -5.36 2.06
CA ASP A 59 13.44 -6.36 2.61
C ASP A 59 11.97 -5.96 2.34
N LEU A 60 11.71 -4.67 2.07
CA LEU A 60 10.38 -4.14 1.76
C LEU A 60 10.02 -4.18 0.27
N GLU A 61 10.90 -4.66 -0.61
CA GLU A 61 10.63 -4.71 -2.06
C GLU A 61 9.63 -5.79 -2.46
N THR A 62 9.47 -6.82 -1.64
CA THR A 62 8.53 -7.92 -1.87
C THR A 62 7.48 -8.02 -0.78
N VAL A 63 6.34 -8.61 -1.13
CA VAL A 63 5.25 -8.83 -0.15
C VAL A 63 5.71 -9.81 0.93
N GLU A 64 6.42 -10.87 0.56
CA GLU A 64 6.97 -11.85 1.50
C GLU A 64 8.00 -11.19 2.44
N GLY A 65 8.94 -10.43 1.91
CA GLY A 65 9.93 -9.70 2.72
C GLY A 65 9.29 -8.67 3.65
N LEU A 66 8.24 -7.96 3.18
CA LEU A 66 7.46 -7.07 4.04
C LEU A 66 6.82 -7.82 5.22
N VAL A 67 6.27 -9.02 4.99
CA VAL A 67 5.67 -9.84 6.07
C VAL A 67 6.72 -10.27 7.08
N GLU A 68 7.87 -10.79 6.61
CA GLU A 68 8.97 -11.22 7.48
C GLU A 68 9.55 -10.03 8.29
N THR A 69 9.71 -8.88 7.65
CA THR A 69 10.17 -7.66 8.33
C THR A 69 9.14 -7.15 9.35
N SER A 70 7.85 -7.30 9.06
CA SER A 70 6.79 -6.91 10.00
C SER A 70 6.75 -7.80 11.23
N GLU A 71 6.98 -9.11 11.07
CA GLU A 71 7.14 -10.03 12.20
C GLU A 71 8.36 -9.65 13.05
N LYS A 72 9.49 -9.34 12.41
CA LYS A 72 10.71 -8.90 13.08
C LYS A 72 10.50 -7.59 13.86
N TYR A 73 9.77 -6.64 13.28
CA TYR A 73 9.44 -5.37 13.94
C TYR A 73 8.52 -5.57 15.15
N TYR A 74 7.49 -6.41 15.00
CA TYR A 74 6.58 -6.77 16.08
C TYR A 74 7.35 -7.35 17.26
N ASN A 75 8.18 -8.36 17.04
CA ASN A 75 8.96 -9.00 18.09
C ASN A 75 9.95 -8.03 18.73
N TRP A 76 10.62 -7.17 17.94
CA TRP A 76 11.55 -6.18 18.47
C TRP A 76 10.87 -5.14 19.33
N THR A 77 9.64 -4.73 19.02
CA THR A 77 8.89 -3.78 19.87
C THR A 77 8.30 -4.46 21.10
N ASP A 78 7.86 -5.70 21.00
CA ASP A 78 7.36 -6.51 22.11
C ASP A 78 8.44 -6.73 23.20
N GLU A 79 9.68 -6.95 22.79
CA GLU A 79 10.82 -7.09 23.72
C GLU A 79 11.15 -5.79 24.50
N GLN A 80 10.58 -4.64 24.13
CA GLN A 80 10.82 -3.34 24.79
C GLN A 80 9.83 -3.05 25.92
N THR A 81 8.81 -3.89 26.10
CA THR A 81 7.77 -3.76 27.11
C THR A 81 7.81 -4.95 28.08
N GLU A 82 7.14 -4.83 29.22
CA GLU A 82 6.99 -5.94 30.19
C GLU A 82 5.76 -6.80 29.88
N GLU A 83 4.82 -6.27 29.08
CA GLU A 83 3.58 -6.95 28.71
C GLU A 83 3.88 -7.86 27.49
N PRO A 84 3.57 -9.15 27.56
CA PRO A 84 3.82 -10.04 26.43
C PRO A 84 2.76 -9.88 25.34
N ASP A 85 3.15 -10.10 24.12
CA ASP A 85 2.28 -10.07 22.92
C ASP A 85 1.66 -8.68 22.63
N ASP A 86 2.35 -7.58 23.02
CA ASP A 86 1.92 -6.19 22.77
C ASP A 86 2.76 -5.45 21.72
N GLY A 87 3.50 -6.18 20.92
CA GLY A 87 4.33 -5.65 19.83
C GLY A 87 3.53 -4.77 18.86
N LYS A 88 4.22 -3.78 18.27
CA LYS A 88 3.61 -2.84 17.33
C LYS A 88 3.56 -3.38 15.91
N ALA A 89 2.51 -3.03 15.17
CA ALA A 89 2.43 -3.34 13.76
C ALA A 89 3.41 -2.48 12.94
N LEU A 90 4.06 -3.08 11.95
CA LEU A 90 4.90 -2.32 11.02
C LEU A 90 4.07 -1.67 9.93
N PHE A 91 3.03 -2.33 9.41
CA PHE A 91 2.47 -2.00 8.12
C PHE A 91 0.93 -1.91 8.11
N GLY A 92 0.42 -1.08 7.20
CA GLY A 92 -0.99 -1.01 6.85
C GLY A 92 -1.21 -0.68 5.36
N ARG A 93 -2.45 -0.76 4.89
CA ARG A 93 -2.79 -0.46 3.50
C ARG A 93 -4.11 0.29 3.42
N ASP A 94 -4.18 1.35 2.60
CA ASP A 94 -5.39 2.14 2.40
C ASP A 94 -6.43 1.42 1.52
N ALA A 95 -5.99 0.79 0.42
CA ALA A 95 -6.89 0.24 -0.58
C ALA A 95 -6.72 -1.28 -0.78
N MET A 96 -7.54 -2.07 -0.07
CA MET A 96 -7.54 -3.53 -0.20
C MET A 96 -7.95 -4.03 -1.58
N ALA A 97 -8.85 -3.31 -2.27
CA ALA A 97 -9.23 -3.67 -3.64
C ALA A 97 -8.03 -3.64 -4.58
N ASN A 98 -7.19 -2.61 -4.49
CA ASN A 98 -5.98 -2.51 -5.30
C ASN A 98 -4.99 -3.64 -4.99
N TYR A 99 -4.81 -3.99 -3.70
CA TYR A 99 -3.99 -5.13 -3.31
C TYR A 99 -4.43 -6.42 -4.01
N MET A 100 -5.73 -6.69 -3.98
CA MET A 100 -6.29 -7.90 -4.61
C MET A 100 -6.12 -7.89 -6.13
N PHE A 101 -6.41 -6.78 -6.81
CA PHE A 101 -6.30 -6.70 -8.27
C PHE A 101 -4.85 -6.73 -8.75
N VAL A 102 -3.99 -5.92 -8.15
CA VAL A 102 -2.58 -5.84 -8.54
C VAL A 102 -1.85 -7.13 -8.19
N GLY A 103 -2.07 -7.66 -6.99
CA GLY A 103 -1.45 -8.90 -6.54
C GLY A 103 -1.90 -10.10 -7.40
N ALA A 104 -3.20 -10.22 -7.73
CA ALA A 104 -3.66 -11.28 -8.63
C ALA A 104 -2.96 -11.23 -10.00
N ARG A 105 -2.79 -10.02 -10.55
CA ARG A 105 -2.07 -9.84 -11.82
C ARG A 105 -0.60 -10.18 -11.73
N GLN A 106 0.08 -9.78 -10.66
CA GLN A 106 1.48 -10.12 -10.43
C GLN A 106 1.69 -11.63 -10.29
N LEU A 107 0.70 -12.33 -9.73
CA LEU A 107 0.66 -13.79 -9.62
C LEU A 107 0.19 -14.52 -10.89
N GLY A 108 0.00 -13.78 -12.00
CA GLY A 108 -0.35 -14.35 -13.31
C GLY A 108 -1.84 -14.59 -13.53
N GLY A 109 -2.73 -14.07 -12.68
CA GLY A 109 -4.18 -14.21 -12.79
C GLY A 109 -4.93 -12.90 -12.92
N ASN A 110 -6.26 -13.02 -13.05
CA ASN A 110 -7.21 -11.91 -12.98
C ASN A 110 -8.37 -12.33 -12.10
N LEU A 111 -8.87 -11.45 -11.24
CA LEU A 111 -10.03 -11.73 -10.38
C LEU A 111 -11.35 -11.70 -11.14
N PHE A 112 -11.40 -11.01 -12.26
CA PHE A 112 -12.56 -10.99 -13.15
C PHE A 112 -12.16 -10.74 -14.60
N GLU A 113 -13.02 -11.14 -15.51
CA GLU A 113 -12.94 -10.86 -16.93
C GLU A 113 -14.25 -10.23 -17.42
N VAL A 114 -14.14 -9.32 -18.38
CA VAL A 114 -15.30 -8.78 -19.11
C VAL A 114 -15.19 -9.23 -20.55
N LYS A 115 -16.17 -10.03 -21.01
CA LYS A 115 -16.26 -10.50 -22.39
C LYS A 115 -17.69 -10.33 -22.88
N ASP A 116 -17.84 -9.74 -24.07
CA ASP A 116 -19.16 -9.48 -24.72
C ASP A 116 -20.15 -8.74 -23.78
N GLY A 117 -19.66 -7.77 -23.02
CA GLY A 117 -20.44 -7.00 -22.06
C GLY A 117 -20.86 -7.75 -20.79
N LYS A 118 -20.37 -8.97 -20.59
CA LYS A 118 -20.62 -9.79 -19.39
C LYS A 118 -19.38 -9.91 -18.55
N MET A 119 -19.53 -9.63 -17.26
CA MET A 119 -18.48 -9.83 -16.28
C MET A 119 -18.57 -11.24 -15.69
N THR A 120 -17.44 -11.93 -15.64
CA THR A 120 -17.29 -13.23 -14.99
C THR A 120 -16.22 -13.12 -13.90
N LEU A 121 -16.53 -13.60 -12.72
CA LEU A 121 -15.53 -13.72 -11.63
C LEU A 121 -14.63 -14.91 -11.93
N ASN A 122 -13.33 -14.68 -11.82
CA ASN A 122 -12.30 -15.68 -12.05
C ASN A 122 -11.55 -15.94 -10.74
N PHE A 123 -12.08 -16.86 -9.92
CA PHE A 123 -11.54 -17.20 -8.62
C PHE A 123 -10.53 -18.34 -8.74
N ASP A 124 -9.26 -18.01 -8.99
CA ASP A 124 -8.17 -18.95 -8.80
C ASP A 124 -7.88 -19.11 -7.30
N LYS A 125 -8.10 -20.32 -6.77
CA LYS A 125 -8.00 -20.60 -5.34
C LYS A 125 -6.58 -20.46 -4.82
N GLU A 126 -5.57 -20.75 -5.62
CA GLU A 126 -4.15 -20.66 -5.21
C GLU A 126 -3.72 -19.20 -5.11
N ILE A 127 -4.10 -18.40 -6.11
CA ILE A 127 -3.84 -16.95 -6.11
C ILE A 127 -4.56 -16.28 -4.93
N VAL A 128 -5.86 -16.54 -4.77
CA VAL A 128 -6.65 -15.95 -3.67
C VAL A 128 -6.10 -16.38 -2.31
N ARG A 129 -5.68 -17.65 -2.18
CA ARG A 129 -5.06 -18.13 -0.95
C ARG A 129 -3.75 -17.41 -0.66
N LYS A 130 -2.89 -17.24 -1.67
CA LYS A 130 -1.61 -16.53 -1.50
C LYS A 130 -1.84 -15.07 -1.10
N LEU A 131 -2.78 -14.37 -1.73
CA LEU A 131 -3.17 -13.01 -1.34
C LEU A 131 -3.68 -12.95 0.11
N TRP A 132 -4.53 -13.89 0.49
CA TRP A 132 -5.07 -13.98 1.84
C TRP A 132 -3.98 -14.23 2.88
N ASP A 133 -3.13 -15.22 2.66
CA ASP A 133 -2.09 -15.61 3.61
C ASP A 133 -1.06 -14.47 3.83
N ASN A 134 -0.78 -13.67 2.80
CA ASN A 134 0.17 -12.56 2.87
C ASN A 134 -0.42 -11.23 3.38
N TYR A 135 -1.71 -11.16 3.68
CA TYR A 135 -2.30 -9.97 4.28
C TYR A 135 -3.11 -10.30 5.55
N TYR A 136 -4.05 -11.22 5.47
CA TYR A 136 -4.93 -11.54 6.59
C TYR A 136 -4.18 -12.20 7.74
N VAL A 137 -3.28 -13.12 7.44
CA VAL A 137 -2.50 -13.82 8.48
C VAL A 137 -1.59 -12.83 9.23
N PRO A 138 -0.78 -11.98 8.59
CA PRO A 138 -0.03 -10.93 9.29
C PRO A 138 -0.92 -9.97 10.08
N TYR A 139 -2.09 -9.61 9.55
CA TYR A 139 -3.04 -8.75 10.25
C TYR A 139 -3.56 -9.38 11.54
N VAL A 140 -3.94 -10.66 11.51
CA VAL A 140 -4.42 -11.36 12.71
C VAL A 140 -3.31 -11.58 13.75
N LYS A 141 -2.06 -11.68 13.30
CA LYS A 141 -0.89 -11.77 14.17
C LYS A 141 -0.44 -10.44 14.77
N GLY A 142 -1.06 -9.31 14.39
CA GLY A 142 -0.68 -7.98 14.86
C GLY A 142 0.48 -7.34 14.09
N TYR A 143 1.01 -7.99 13.06
CA TYR A 143 2.11 -7.44 12.25
C TYR A 143 1.66 -6.33 11.32
N PHE A 144 0.40 -6.37 10.90
CA PHE A 144 -0.30 -5.35 10.12
C PHE A 144 -1.45 -4.76 10.93
N ALA A 145 -1.75 -3.48 10.73
CA ALA A 145 -2.85 -2.82 11.41
C ALA A 145 -3.61 -1.82 10.52
N ALA A 146 -4.83 -1.51 10.94
CA ALA A 146 -5.71 -0.55 10.32
C ALA A 146 -6.69 -0.02 11.37
N SER A 147 -6.27 0.97 12.17
CA SER A 147 -7.03 1.50 13.30
C SER A 147 -7.77 2.79 12.94
N GLY A 148 -7.12 3.75 12.30
CA GLY A 148 -7.69 5.01 11.86
C GLY A 148 -8.48 4.89 10.55
N ARG A 149 -9.07 6.00 10.12
CA ARG A 149 -9.75 6.08 8.82
C ARG A 149 -8.77 5.92 7.65
N PHE A 150 -7.61 6.57 7.76
CA PHE A 150 -6.52 6.50 6.80
C PHE A 150 -5.26 6.00 7.51
N ARG A 151 -4.36 5.37 6.74
CA ARG A 151 -3.08 4.85 7.29
C ARG A 151 -2.15 5.98 7.76
N SER A 152 -2.26 7.16 7.18
CA SER A 152 -1.57 8.37 7.68
C SER A 152 -1.97 8.75 9.12
N ASP A 153 -3.23 8.45 9.52
CA ASP A 153 -3.67 8.63 10.91
C ASP A 153 -2.94 7.65 11.84
N ASP A 154 -2.74 6.41 11.39
CA ASP A 154 -2.02 5.40 12.17
C ASP A 154 -0.51 5.69 12.30
N ILE A 155 0.12 6.27 11.26
CA ILE A 155 1.50 6.81 11.38
C ILE A 155 1.55 7.90 12.44
N LYS A 156 0.61 8.83 12.42
CA LYS A 156 0.57 9.97 13.34
C LYS A 156 0.51 9.56 14.81
N THR A 157 -0.12 8.43 15.10
CA THR A 157 -0.23 7.86 16.45
C THR A 157 0.82 6.80 16.77
N GLY A 158 1.74 6.51 15.85
CA GLY A 158 2.75 5.47 16.01
C GLY A 158 2.22 4.04 16.00
N ASN A 159 0.98 3.83 15.55
CA ASN A 159 0.36 2.50 15.47
C ASN A 159 0.91 1.65 14.32
N ILE A 160 1.48 2.26 13.31
CA ILE A 160 2.22 1.62 12.22
C ILE A 160 3.44 2.44 11.84
N LEU A 161 4.42 1.78 11.21
CA LEU A 161 5.66 2.41 10.74
C LEU A 161 5.59 2.78 9.26
N ALA A 162 4.86 1.99 8.47
CA ALA A 162 4.76 2.13 7.03
C ALA A 162 3.36 1.83 6.51
N TYR A 163 3.04 2.37 5.34
CA TYR A 163 1.80 1.99 4.64
C TYR A 163 1.90 2.15 3.14
N VAL A 164 1.09 1.38 2.42
CA VAL A 164 0.85 1.60 0.99
C VAL A 164 -0.42 2.41 0.80
N GLY A 165 -0.27 3.51 0.08
CA GLY A 165 -1.35 4.43 -0.25
C GLY A 165 -1.14 5.11 -1.60
N SER A 166 -2.11 5.92 -2.01
CA SER A 166 -2.06 6.72 -3.22
C SER A 166 -0.88 7.70 -3.21
N THR A 167 -0.34 8.06 -4.36
CA THR A 167 0.66 9.14 -4.50
C THR A 167 0.23 10.45 -3.85
N SER A 168 -1.08 10.73 -3.77
CA SER A 168 -1.63 11.87 -3.04
C SER A 168 -1.41 11.80 -1.54
N SER A 169 -1.17 10.62 -0.97
CA SER A 169 -0.93 10.43 0.46
C SER A 169 0.33 11.13 0.96
N ALA A 170 1.27 11.45 0.06
CA ALA A 170 2.46 12.25 0.40
C ALA A 170 2.11 13.61 1.06
N THR A 171 0.97 14.21 0.68
CA THR A 171 0.51 15.49 1.24
C THR A 171 -0.15 15.36 2.62
N PHE A 172 -0.49 14.14 3.02
CA PHE A 172 -1.15 13.81 4.29
C PHE A 172 -0.23 13.05 5.26
N PHE A 173 0.97 12.71 4.81
CA PHE A 173 1.94 12.07 5.70
C PHE A 173 2.31 13.04 6.83
N PRO A 174 2.25 12.61 8.11
CA PRO A 174 2.52 13.51 9.22
C PRO A 174 4.01 13.87 9.30
N THR A 175 4.30 15.05 9.82
CA THR A 175 5.67 15.49 10.13
C THR A 175 6.07 15.16 11.57
N GLN A 176 5.12 14.70 12.38
CA GLN A 176 5.32 14.33 13.78
C GLN A 176 4.51 13.09 14.13
N VAL A 177 5.05 12.29 15.02
CA VAL A 177 4.35 11.20 15.72
C VAL A 177 4.09 11.66 17.15
N SER A 178 2.89 11.36 17.66
CA SER A 178 2.56 11.51 19.08
C SER A 178 2.49 10.12 19.70
N ASP A 179 3.32 9.86 20.68
CA ASP A 179 3.29 8.59 21.41
C ASP A 179 2.14 8.54 22.44
N ASP A 180 1.96 7.39 23.07
CA ASP A 180 0.91 7.14 24.07
C ASP A 180 1.07 8.04 25.33
N SER A 181 2.25 8.60 25.59
CA SER A 181 2.48 9.57 26.67
C SER A 181 2.02 10.98 26.31
N GLY A 182 1.67 11.22 25.05
CA GLY A 182 1.34 12.53 24.50
C GLY A 182 2.57 13.36 24.13
N ALA A 183 3.78 12.81 24.22
CA ALA A 183 4.98 13.43 23.68
C ALA A 183 4.99 13.34 22.17
N ALA A 184 5.35 14.43 21.49
CA ALA A 184 5.47 14.47 20.05
C ALA A 184 6.93 14.63 19.63
N TYR A 185 7.32 13.96 18.55
CA TYR A 185 8.64 14.07 17.93
C TYR A 185 8.55 14.15 16.42
N ASP A 186 9.50 14.84 15.80
CA ASP A 186 9.57 15.02 14.36
C ASP A 186 9.97 13.71 13.68
N ILE A 187 9.37 13.45 12.53
CA ILE A 187 9.68 12.30 11.67
C ILE A 187 9.95 12.71 10.23
N ASP A 188 10.81 11.96 9.57
CA ASP A 188 11.12 12.09 8.16
C ASP A 188 10.35 11.05 7.33
N LEU A 189 9.84 11.48 6.19
CA LEU A 189 9.22 10.62 5.19
C LEU A 189 10.27 10.01 4.27
N LYS A 190 10.21 8.68 4.08
CA LYS A 190 10.81 7.97 2.95
C LYS A 190 9.72 7.41 2.06
N VAL A 191 9.88 7.57 0.75
CA VAL A 191 8.97 6.99 -0.25
C VAL A 191 9.70 5.90 -1.02
N LEU A 192 9.10 4.71 -1.08
CA LEU A 192 9.63 3.53 -1.74
C LEU A 192 8.62 3.00 -2.78
N PRO A 193 9.06 2.19 -3.76
CA PRO A 193 8.14 1.45 -4.62
C PRO A 193 7.19 0.57 -3.81
N CYS A 194 5.99 0.34 -4.36
CA CYS A 194 5.04 -0.60 -3.75
C CYS A 194 5.60 -2.03 -3.76
N PRO A 195 5.53 -2.78 -2.65
CA PRO A 195 5.96 -4.17 -2.61
C PRO A 195 5.24 -5.02 -3.64
N LYS A 196 5.93 -5.98 -4.24
CA LYS A 196 5.42 -6.87 -5.29
C LYS A 196 5.51 -8.34 -4.89
N PHE A 197 4.64 -9.16 -5.46
CA PHE A 197 4.72 -10.63 -5.38
C PHE A 197 5.80 -11.21 -6.28
#